data_e4674a5686fcd2bcc3e5fb09e4e2f82a
#
_entry.id   e4674a5686fcd2bcc3e5fb09e4e2f82a
#
_cell.length_a   1.000
_cell.length_b   1.000
_cell.length_c   1.000
_cell.angle_alpha   90.00
_cell.angle_beta   90.00
_cell.angle_gamma   90.00
#
_symmetry.space_group_name_H-M   'P 1'
#
loop_
_entity.id
_entity.type
_entity.pdbx_description
1 polymer ?
#
loop_
_entity_poly.entity_id
_entity_poly.type
_entity_poly.pdbx_seq_one_letter_code
_entity_poly.pdbx_strand_id
1 'polypeptide(L)'
;MKLKKLLFASAMSLAACGILQAQNTQVIAHRGFWKTDGSAQNSIAALVKADSIHCYGSEFDVWLTADNKLIVDHDGVFKGVRMETSTEKECTSITLDNGENLPTLQQYLDKA
;
A
#
# COMPACT_ATOMS: atom_id res chain seq x y z
N MET A 1 51.64 27.60 14.16
CA MET A 1 50.43 28.34 13.79
C MET A 1 49.68 27.73 12.60
N LYS A 2 50.35 27.38 11.53
CA LYS A 2 49.71 26.77 10.34
C LYS A 2 49.06 25.39 10.60
N LEU A 3 49.67 24.54 11.44
CA LEU A 3 49.19 23.21 11.79
C LEU A 3 47.86 23.25 12.58
N LYS A 4 47.72 24.20 13.53
CA LYS A 4 46.47 24.36 14.31
C LYS A 4 45.30 24.82 13.47
N LYS A 5 45.52 25.63 12.43
CA LYS A 5 44.48 26.06 11.48
C LYS A 5 44.04 24.92 10.56
N LEU A 6 44.97 24.04 10.17
CA LEU A 6 44.63 22.85 9.35
C LEU A 6 43.80 21.84 10.14
N LEU A 7 44.13 21.60 11.41
CA LEU A 7 43.38 20.72 12.31
C LEU A 7 41.94 21.23 12.56
N PHE A 8 41.78 22.55 12.69
CA PHE A 8 40.47 23.16 12.89
C PHE A 8 39.58 23.07 11.64
N ALA A 9 40.15 23.27 10.45
CA ALA A 9 39.41 23.11 9.17
C ALA A 9 39.04 21.66 8.93
N SER A 10 39.88 20.68 9.25
CA SER A 10 39.61 19.25 9.14
C SER A 10 38.51 18.80 10.12
N ALA A 11 38.50 19.31 11.35
CA ALA A 11 37.46 19.02 12.33
C ALA A 11 36.09 19.60 11.92
N MET A 12 36.03 20.77 11.32
CA MET A 12 34.80 21.35 10.78
C MET A 12 34.28 20.58 9.56
N SER A 13 35.16 20.04 8.71
CA SER A 13 34.75 19.21 7.56
C SER A 13 34.10 17.89 8.00
N LEU A 14 34.61 17.26 9.06
CA LEU A 14 34.05 16.04 9.65
C LEU A 14 32.70 16.29 10.34
N ALA A 15 32.52 17.42 10.99
CA ALA A 15 31.28 17.81 11.64
C ALA A 15 30.16 18.12 10.60
N ALA A 16 30.50 18.68 9.45
CA ALA A 16 29.55 18.96 8.38
C ALA A 16 29.09 17.68 7.64
N CYS A 17 29.90 16.62 7.61
CA CYS A 17 29.54 15.34 7.00
C CYS A 17 28.57 14.50 7.86
N GLY A 18 28.44 14.80 9.14
CA GLY A 18 27.57 14.07 10.09
C GLY A 18 26.10 14.51 10.11
N ILE A 19 25.70 15.51 9.30
CA ILE A 19 24.34 16.07 9.33
C ILE A 19 23.50 15.62 8.11
N LEU A 20 24.00 14.75 7.26
CA LEU A 20 23.19 14.06 6.25
C LEU A 20 22.41 12.94 6.94
N GLN A 21 21.34 13.30 7.66
CA GLN A 21 20.34 12.33 8.06
C GLN A 21 19.70 11.79 6.79
N ALA A 22 19.90 10.50 6.51
CA ALA A 22 19.13 9.81 5.50
C ALA A 22 17.65 9.96 5.86
N GLN A 23 16.88 10.63 5.00
CA GLN A 23 15.44 10.67 5.15
C GLN A 23 14.93 9.23 5.01
N ASN A 24 14.23 8.73 6.04
CA ASN A 24 13.56 7.44 5.99
C ASN A 24 12.40 7.55 5.01
N THR A 25 12.62 7.19 3.76
CA THR A 25 11.55 7.09 2.75
C THR A 25 10.65 5.92 3.14
N GLN A 26 9.36 6.21 3.34
CA GLN A 26 8.35 5.20 3.58
C GLN A 26 7.72 4.80 2.26
N VAL A 27 7.60 3.50 2.02
CA VAL A 27 6.99 2.94 0.81
C VAL A 27 5.58 2.45 1.13
N ILE A 28 4.60 2.97 0.41
CA ILE A 28 3.20 2.52 0.48
C ILE A 28 2.88 1.78 -0.81
N ALA A 29 2.34 0.57 -0.69
CA ALA A 29 1.95 -0.24 -1.83
C ALA A 29 0.60 0.24 -2.38
N HIS A 30 0.57 0.86 -3.55
CA HIS A 30 -0.64 1.31 -4.24
C HIS A 30 -1.49 0.12 -4.68
N ARG A 31 -2.68 -0.04 -4.11
CA ARG A 31 -3.59 -1.19 -4.26
C ARG A 31 -2.97 -2.51 -3.83
N GLY A 32 -2.04 -2.47 -2.86
CA GLY A 32 -1.22 -3.59 -2.43
C GLY A 32 -0.04 -3.91 -3.37
N PHE A 33 0.74 -4.95 -3.04
CA PHE A 33 1.77 -5.46 -3.94
C PHE A 33 1.16 -6.47 -4.93
N TRP A 34 0.48 -5.95 -5.93
CA TRP A 34 -0.38 -6.73 -6.81
C TRP A 34 0.29 -7.19 -8.11
N LYS A 35 1.32 -6.50 -8.62
CA LYS A 35 2.05 -6.88 -9.84
C LYS A 35 3.02 -8.04 -9.59
N THR A 36 2.51 -9.15 -9.07
CA THR A 36 3.28 -10.35 -8.73
C THR A 36 2.38 -11.58 -8.79
N ASP A 37 2.96 -12.75 -8.99
CA ASP A 37 2.24 -14.01 -9.14
C ASP A 37 1.30 -14.28 -7.95
N GLY A 38 0.08 -14.73 -8.24
CA GLY A 38 -0.94 -15.04 -7.25
C GLY A 38 -1.56 -13.82 -6.56
N SER A 39 -1.37 -12.62 -7.10
CA SER A 39 -1.90 -11.37 -6.56
C SER A 39 -2.78 -10.64 -7.58
N ALA A 40 -3.68 -9.78 -7.11
CA ALA A 40 -4.50 -8.88 -7.91
C ALA A 40 -4.67 -7.54 -7.19
N GLN A 41 -5.01 -6.48 -7.93
CA GLN A 41 -5.27 -5.16 -7.33
C GLN A 41 -6.33 -5.28 -6.23
N ASN A 42 -6.08 -4.61 -5.09
CA ASN A 42 -7.01 -4.59 -3.95
C ASN A 42 -7.39 -5.98 -3.39
N SER A 43 -6.65 -7.03 -3.73
CA SER A 43 -6.84 -8.35 -3.17
C SER A 43 -6.23 -8.48 -1.77
N ILE A 44 -6.71 -9.42 -0.98
CA ILE A 44 -6.11 -9.75 0.31
C ILE A 44 -4.67 -10.26 0.12
N ALA A 45 -4.41 -11.02 -0.94
CA ALA A 45 -3.06 -11.45 -1.28
C ALA A 45 -2.11 -10.26 -1.53
N ALA A 46 -2.59 -9.19 -2.18
CA ALA A 46 -1.78 -8.00 -2.42
C ALA A 46 -1.43 -7.26 -1.11
N LEU A 47 -2.35 -7.21 -0.16
CA LEU A 47 -2.11 -6.66 1.18
C LEU A 47 -1.04 -7.48 1.93
N VAL A 48 -1.21 -8.79 2.01
CA VAL A 48 -0.26 -9.70 2.69
C VAL A 48 1.13 -9.64 2.06
N LYS A 49 1.20 -9.53 0.73
CA LYS A 49 2.49 -9.40 0.04
C LYS A 49 3.16 -8.05 0.28
N ALA A 50 2.39 -6.96 0.40
CA ALA A 50 2.93 -5.65 0.77
C ALA A 50 3.59 -5.71 2.16
N ASP A 51 2.97 -6.37 3.13
CA ASP A 51 3.55 -6.61 4.45
C ASP A 51 4.81 -7.48 4.35
N SER A 52 4.80 -8.55 3.57
CA SER A 52 5.94 -9.49 3.43
C SER A 52 7.22 -8.84 2.90
N ILE A 53 7.11 -7.75 2.12
CA ILE A 53 8.24 -6.97 1.63
C ILE A 53 8.50 -5.70 2.46
N HIS A 54 7.88 -5.62 3.64
CA HIS A 54 8.05 -4.55 4.61
C HIS A 54 7.68 -3.16 4.08
N CYS A 55 6.62 -3.05 3.29
CA CYS A 55 6.01 -1.76 2.99
C CYS A 55 5.53 -1.11 4.29
N TYR A 56 5.62 0.21 4.38
CA TYR A 56 5.07 0.98 5.50
C TYR A 56 3.54 0.84 5.61
N GLY A 57 2.88 0.67 4.47
CA GLY A 57 1.45 0.46 4.40
C GLY A 57 1.01 -0.03 3.03
N SER A 58 -0.26 -0.37 2.93
CA SER A 58 -0.96 -0.69 1.70
C SER A 58 -2.10 0.31 1.51
N GLU A 59 -2.15 0.95 0.36
CA GLU A 59 -3.26 1.79 -0.04
C GLU A 59 -4.32 0.93 -0.73
N PHE A 60 -5.60 1.25 -0.58
CA PHE A 60 -6.72 0.54 -1.18
C PHE A 60 -7.94 1.46 -1.35
N ASP A 61 -8.85 1.08 -2.23
CA ASP A 61 -10.04 1.85 -2.59
C ASP A 61 -11.29 1.20 -2.00
N VAL A 62 -12.26 2.03 -1.58
CA VAL A 62 -13.49 1.55 -0.92
C VAL A 62 -14.73 2.13 -1.60
N TRP A 63 -15.73 1.28 -1.82
CA TRP A 63 -17.03 1.65 -2.34
C TRP A 63 -18.16 1.27 -1.38
N LEU A 64 -19.22 2.08 -1.37
CA LEU A 64 -20.45 1.78 -0.64
C LEU A 64 -21.44 1.09 -1.60
N THR A 65 -21.95 -0.07 -1.22
CA THR A 65 -22.93 -0.83 -1.97
C THR A 65 -24.36 -0.31 -1.78
N ALA A 66 -25.30 -0.76 -2.61
CA ALA A 66 -26.71 -0.37 -2.52
C ALA A 66 -27.37 -0.75 -1.18
N ASP A 67 -26.87 -1.80 -0.51
CA ASP A 67 -27.32 -2.25 0.81
C ASP A 67 -26.44 -1.71 1.97
N ASN A 68 -25.74 -0.60 1.73
CA ASN A 68 -24.91 0.12 2.73
C ASN A 68 -23.78 -0.73 3.34
N LYS A 69 -23.11 -1.54 2.54
CA LYS A 69 -21.92 -2.30 2.92
C LYS A 69 -20.69 -1.72 2.24
N LEU A 70 -19.52 -1.89 2.86
CA LEU A 70 -18.25 -1.42 2.33
C LEU A 70 -17.46 -2.57 1.71
N ILE A 71 -17.04 -2.38 0.47
CA ILE A 71 -16.26 -3.34 -0.31
C ILE A 71 -14.98 -2.68 -0.82
N VAL A 72 -13.99 -3.48 -1.19
CA VAL A 72 -12.69 -2.99 -1.67
C VAL A 72 -12.57 -3.21 -3.17
N ASP A 73 -12.61 -2.12 -3.94
CA ASP A 73 -12.43 -2.10 -5.40
C ASP A 73 -12.04 -0.70 -5.85
N HIS A 74 -11.32 -0.59 -6.96
CA HIS A 74 -10.87 0.69 -7.49
C HIS A 74 -11.90 1.35 -8.41
N ASP A 75 -12.46 0.60 -9.38
CA ASP A 75 -13.10 1.21 -10.55
C ASP A 75 -14.58 1.58 -10.33
N GLY A 76 -15.22 1.09 -9.29
CA GLY A 76 -16.65 1.28 -9.05
C GLY A 76 -17.56 0.51 -10.03
N VAL A 77 -17.02 0.07 -11.15
CA VAL A 77 -17.63 -0.89 -12.09
C VAL A 77 -16.58 -1.91 -12.45
N PHE A 78 -16.77 -3.16 -12.06
CA PHE A 78 -15.84 -4.23 -12.33
C PHE A 78 -16.56 -5.47 -12.85
N LYS A 79 -16.06 -6.04 -13.96
CA LYS A 79 -16.68 -7.20 -14.64
C LYS A 79 -18.19 -7.04 -14.85
N GLY A 80 -18.63 -5.84 -15.21
CA GLY A 80 -20.01 -5.50 -15.48
C GLY A 80 -20.90 -5.22 -14.26
N VAL A 81 -20.36 -5.33 -13.05
CA VAL A 81 -21.06 -5.02 -11.78
C VAL A 81 -20.74 -3.61 -11.33
N ARG A 82 -21.75 -2.77 -11.12
CA ARG A 82 -21.61 -1.42 -10.59
C ARG A 82 -21.80 -1.46 -9.07
N MET A 83 -20.75 -1.08 -8.33
CA MET A 83 -20.69 -1.22 -6.88
C MET A 83 -21.81 -0.47 -6.14
N GLU A 84 -22.05 0.80 -6.50
CA GLU A 84 -23.05 1.64 -5.84
C GLU A 84 -24.50 1.19 -6.02
N THR A 85 -24.79 0.41 -7.06
CA THR A 85 -26.15 -0.05 -7.38
C THR A 85 -26.35 -1.55 -7.18
N SER A 86 -25.32 -2.25 -6.69
CA SER A 86 -25.33 -3.68 -6.41
C SER A 86 -25.22 -3.96 -4.91
N THR A 87 -25.70 -5.12 -4.49
CA THR A 87 -25.57 -5.58 -3.10
C THR A 87 -24.16 -6.06 -2.78
N GLU A 88 -23.80 -6.13 -1.49
CA GLU A 88 -22.54 -6.74 -1.04
C GLU A 88 -22.34 -8.12 -1.64
N LYS A 89 -23.40 -8.95 -1.64
CA LYS A 89 -23.36 -10.32 -2.17
C LYS A 89 -23.02 -10.35 -3.65
N GLU A 90 -23.60 -9.46 -4.45
CA GLU A 90 -23.30 -9.35 -5.88
C GLU A 90 -21.87 -8.92 -6.12
N CYS A 91 -21.41 -7.90 -5.41
CA CYS A 91 -20.03 -7.41 -5.51
C CYS A 91 -19.00 -8.45 -5.07
N THR A 92 -19.20 -9.09 -3.93
CA THR A 92 -18.26 -10.09 -3.40
C THR A 92 -18.30 -11.44 -4.12
N SER A 93 -19.27 -11.65 -5.02
CA SER A 93 -19.31 -12.81 -5.93
C SER A 93 -18.36 -12.64 -7.13
N ILE A 94 -17.80 -11.45 -7.34
CA ILE A 94 -16.83 -11.21 -8.42
C ILE A 94 -15.53 -11.94 -8.08
N THR A 95 -15.01 -12.70 -9.03
CA THR A 95 -13.69 -13.33 -8.94
C THR A 95 -12.63 -12.41 -9.50
N LEU A 96 -11.60 -12.11 -8.69
CA LEU A 96 -10.42 -11.35 -9.08
C LEU A 96 -9.50 -12.20 -9.98
N ASP A 97 -8.54 -11.55 -10.62
CA ASP A 97 -7.65 -12.23 -11.58
C ASP A 97 -6.73 -13.29 -10.94
N ASN A 98 -6.54 -13.23 -9.62
CA ASN A 98 -5.79 -14.24 -8.85
C ASN A 98 -6.68 -15.37 -8.28
N GLY A 99 -7.97 -15.39 -8.57
CA GLY A 99 -8.93 -16.40 -8.09
C GLY A 99 -9.59 -16.09 -6.74
N GLU A 100 -9.17 -15.04 -6.03
CA GLU A 100 -9.88 -14.58 -4.82
C GLU A 100 -11.21 -13.92 -5.21
N ASN A 101 -12.13 -13.83 -4.27
CA ASN A 101 -13.32 -13.00 -4.41
C ASN A 101 -13.00 -11.54 -4.04
N LEU A 102 -13.69 -10.59 -4.66
CA LEU A 102 -13.64 -9.18 -4.26
C LEU A 102 -13.99 -9.07 -2.76
N PRO A 103 -13.10 -8.49 -1.93
CA PRO A 103 -13.27 -8.55 -0.48
C PRO A 103 -14.20 -7.46 0.04
N THR A 104 -14.89 -7.73 1.14
CA THR A 104 -15.45 -6.67 1.97
C THR A 104 -14.32 -5.89 2.65
N LEU A 105 -14.61 -4.66 3.07
CA LEU A 105 -13.65 -3.87 3.86
C LEU A 105 -13.27 -4.61 5.15
N GLN A 106 -14.23 -5.25 5.82
CA GLN A 106 -13.97 -6.00 7.04
C GLN A 106 -12.99 -7.15 6.81
N GLN A 107 -13.21 -7.95 5.76
CA GLN A 107 -12.29 -9.05 5.39
C GLN A 107 -10.89 -8.55 5.08
N TYR A 108 -10.77 -7.39 4.43
CA TYR A 108 -9.50 -6.77 4.10
C TYR A 108 -8.76 -6.31 5.36
N LEU A 109 -9.45 -5.59 6.26
CA LEU A 109 -8.89 -5.08 7.51
C LEU A 109 -8.54 -6.19 8.52
N ASP A 110 -9.26 -7.31 8.51
CA ASP A 110 -8.96 -8.46 9.38
C ASP A 110 -7.60 -9.11 9.05
N LYS A 111 -7.01 -8.77 7.90
CA LYS A 111 -5.69 -9.23 7.46
C LYS A 111 -4.60 -8.16 7.57
N ALA A 112 -4.95 -6.93 7.91
CA ALA A 112 -4.02 -5.81 8.04
C ALA A 112 -3.14 -5.90 9.29
#